data_6338fc88fdfd2b5041e83960aa87b082
#
_entry.id   6338fc88fdfd2b5041e83960aa87b082
#
_cell.length_a   1.000
_cell.length_b   1.000
_cell.length_c   1.000
_cell.angle_alpha   90.00
_cell.angle_beta   90.00
_cell.angle_gamma   90.00
#
_symmetry.space_group_name_H-M   'P 1'
#
loop_
_entity.id
_entity.type
_entity.pdbx_description
1 polymer ?
#
loop_
_entity_poly.entity_id
_entity_poly.type
_entity_poly.pdbx_seq_one_letter_code
_entity_poly.pdbx_strand_id
1 'polypeptide(L)'
;MRLELLHRHRIRDPGLGLNEPSGLTLNGDGSALYTVSDDTKAIFRLDLKGRVSVSDSFFIGLDDLEGIAFRSDDSELLVVQEGSNSVVVVDLNTRRERSRCPLSAMTNYDTIAHHFPDPPDNNGLEGITVNTRNDHV
;
A
#
# COMPACT_ATOMS: atom_id res chain seq x y z
N MET A 1 -15.79 4.88 -24.14
CA MET A 1 -16.19 4.87 -22.72
C MET A 1 -16.23 6.30 -22.22
N ARG A 2 -17.31 6.76 -21.59
CA ARG A 2 -17.43 8.10 -20.99
C ARG A 2 -17.32 7.94 -19.48
N LEU A 3 -16.39 8.68 -18.86
CA LEU A 3 -16.27 8.74 -17.40
C LEU A 3 -17.08 9.93 -16.88
N GLU A 4 -17.79 9.74 -15.79
CA GLU A 4 -18.56 10.76 -15.08
C GLU A 4 -18.10 10.84 -13.63
N LEU A 5 -17.79 12.05 -13.16
CA LEU A 5 -17.44 12.28 -11.76
C LEU A 5 -18.74 12.33 -10.93
N LEU A 6 -18.97 11.28 -10.13
CA LEU A 6 -20.16 11.21 -9.26
C LEU A 6 -19.94 11.92 -7.92
N HIS A 7 -18.79 11.69 -7.29
CA HIS A 7 -18.47 12.25 -5.99
C HIS A 7 -16.97 12.58 -5.88
N ARG A 8 -16.64 13.49 -4.97
CA ARG A 8 -15.27 13.86 -4.64
C ARG A 8 -15.12 13.94 -3.11
N HIS A 9 -14.18 13.18 -2.57
CA HIS A 9 -13.86 13.19 -1.15
C HIS A 9 -12.37 13.47 -0.94
N ARG A 10 -12.04 14.16 0.16
CA ARG A 10 -10.65 14.41 0.56
C ARG A 10 -10.22 13.33 1.53
N ILE A 11 -9.08 12.70 1.29
CA ILE A 11 -8.48 11.65 2.13
C ILE A 11 -7.23 12.14 2.85
N ARG A 12 -7.30 13.30 3.48
CA ARG A 12 -6.19 13.87 4.24
C ARG A 12 -6.62 14.16 5.67
N ASP A 13 -5.86 13.70 6.65
CA ASP A 13 -6.07 13.97 8.07
C ASP A 13 -4.73 14.23 8.78
N PRO A 14 -4.21 15.50 8.74
CA PRO A 14 -2.94 15.85 9.35
C PRO A 14 -2.90 15.62 10.86
N GLY A 15 -4.06 15.67 11.53
CA GLY A 15 -4.15 15.42 12.97
C GLY A 15 -3.83 13.96 13.35
N LEU A 16 -4.02 13.05 12.42
CA LEU A 16 -3.70 11.64 12.56
C LEU A 16 -2.42 11.21 11.80
N GLY A 17 -1.73 12.16 11.16
CA GLY A 17 -0.51 11.91 10.39
C GLY A 17 -0.76 11.49 8.94
N LEU A 18 -1.99 11.47 8.45
CA LEU A 18 -2.27 11.22 7.03
C LEU A 18 -2.15 12.53 6.25
N ASN A 19 -0.93 12.86 5.85
CA ASN A 19 -0.62 14.11 5.14
C ASN A 19 -0.55 13.93 3.63
N GLU A 20 0.21 12.93 3.19
CA GLU A 20 0.53 12.63 1.79
C GLU A 20 0.15 11.19 1.47
N PRO A 21 -1.18 10.91 1.29
CA PRO A 21 -1.63 9.58 0.92
C PRO A 21 -1.09 9.19 -0.47
N SER A 22 -0.31 8.12 -0.52
CA SER A 22 0.37 7.64 -1.74
C SER A 22 -0.40 6.53 -2.42
N GLY A 23 -0.62 5.40 -1.76
CA GLY A 23 -1.39 4.28 -2.30
C GLY A 23 -2.82 4.20 -1.75
N LEU A 24 -3.75 3.64 -2.53
CA LEU A 24 -5.14 3.42 -2.11
C LEU A 24 -5.66 2.08 -2.64
N THR A 25 -6.26 1.28 -1.77
CA THR A 25 -6.91 0.02 -2.15
C THR A 25 -8.27 -0.14 -1.49
N LEU A 26 -9.17 -0.89 -2.13
CA LEU A 26 -10.47 -1.27 -1.59
C LEU A 26 -10.34 -2.66 -0.96
N ASN A 27 -10.97 -2.90 0.20
CA ASN A 27 -11.05 -4.24 0.77
C ASN A 27 -11.97 -5.16 -0.06
N GLY A 28 -11.90 -6.48 0.17
CA GLY A 28 -12.55 -7.47 -0.68
C GLY A 28 -14.08 -7.38 -0.74
N ASP A 29 -14.73 -6.95 0.35
CA ASP A 29 -16.18 -6.75 0.38
C ASP A 29 -16.64 -5.37 -0.12
N GLY A 30 -15.70 -4.48 -0.45
CA GLY A 30 -15.99 -3.14 -0.95
C GLY A 30 -16.51 -2.15 0.08
N SER A 31 -16.39 -2.44 1.37
CA SER A 31 -16.93 -1.61 2.46
C SER A 31 -15.97 -0.56 3.01
N ALA A 32 -14.66 -0.72 2.77
CA ALA A 32 -13.62 0.14 3.31
C ALA A 32 -12.45 0.31 2.35
N LEU A 33 -11.75 1.43 2.50
CA LEU A 33 -10.50 1.72 1.82
C LEU A 33 -9.33 1.60 2.80
N TYR A 34 -8.16 1.26 2.27
CA TYR A 34 -6.89 1.34 2.99
C TYR A 34 -5.92 2.22 2.21
N THR A 35 -5.14 3.01 2.94
CA THR A 35 -4.11 3.88 2.36
C THR A 35 -2.85 3.87 3.21
N VAL A 36 -1.74 4.18 2.58
CA VAL A 36 -0.45 4.48 3.19
C VAL A 36 -0.12 5.94 2.97
N SER A 37 0.85 6.45 3.69
CA SER A 37 1.37 7.79 3.52
C SER A 37 2.88 7.70 3.59
N ASP A 38 3.55 8.33 2.65
CA ASP A 38 5.00 8.38 2.54
C ASP A 38 5.66 8.90 3.84
N ASP A 39 5.10 9.96 4.43
CA ASP A 39 5.64 10.62 5.61
C ASP A 39 5.26 9.95 6.95
N THR A 40 4.51 8.86 6.94
CA THR A 40 4.10 8.16 8.18
C THR A 40 4.33 6.66 8.09
N LYS A 41 4.65 6.07 9.25
CA LYS A 41 4.90 4.62 9.39
C LYS A 41 3.61 3.87 9.74
N ALA A 42 2.49 4.24 9.09
CA ALA A 42 1.17 3.76 9.44
C ALA A 42 0.34 3.34 8.22
N ILE A 43 -0.58 2.43 8.45
CA ILE A 43 -1.64 2.04 7.52
C ILE A 43 -2.96 2.60 8.06
N PHE A 44 -3.66 3.34 7.22
CA PHE A 44 -4.93 3.98 7.55
C PHE A 44 -6.10 3.25 6.91
N ARG A 45 -7.12 2.92 7.72
CA ARG A 45 -8.40 2.47 7.21
C ARG A 45 -9.36 3.65 7.10
N LEU A 46 -10.05 3.74 5.96
CA LEU A 46 -10.99 4.81 5.65
C LEU A 46 -12.38 4.23 5.37
N ASP A 47 -13.42 5.03 5.61
CA ASP A 47 -14.71 4.76 5.00
C ASP A 47 -14.70 5.18 3.50
N LEU A 48 -15.76 4.83 2.77
CA LEU A 48 -15.88 5.16 1.34
C LEU A 48 -16.05 6.68 1.06
N LYS A 49 -16.10 7.50 2.10
CA LYS A 49 -16.09 8.97 2.03
C LYS A 49 -14.73 9.57 2.39
N GLY A 50 -13.71 8.71 2.60
CA GLY A 50 -12.35 9.12 2.92
C GLY A 50 -12.12 9.55 4.37
N ARG A 51 -13.02 9.21 5.31
CA ARG A 51 -12.84 9.51 6.73
C ARG A 51 -12.05 8.39 7.41
N VAL A 52 -11.02 8.76 8.18
CA VAL A 52 -10.15 7.81 8.88
C VAL A 52 -10.90 7.12 10.03
N SER A 53 -10.81 5.79 10.08
CA SER A 53 -11.18 4.99 11.25
C SER A 53 -9.96 4.84 12.16
N VAL A 54 -9.95 5.59 13.26
CA VAL A 54 -8.79 5.62 14.19
C VAL A 54 -8.54 4.26 14.82
N SER A 55 -9.60 3.55 15.21
CA SER A 55 -9.51 2.22 15.85
C SER A 55 -8.94 1.13 14.94
N ASP A 56 -9.13 1.28 13.64
CA ASP A 56 -8.75 0.28 12.63
C ASP A 56 -7.49 0.68 11.85
N SER A 57 -7.01 1.91 12.04
CA SER A 57 -5.70 2.35 11.57
C SER A 57 -4.62 1.93 12.56
N PHE A 58 -3.42 1.65 12.09
CA PHE A 58 -2.35 1.16 12.95
C PHE A 58 -0.96 1.54 12.46
N PHE A 59 -0.06 1.66 13.43
CA PHE A 59 1.35 1.88 13.19
C PHE A 59 2.03 0.55 12.83
N ILE A 60 2.77 0.52 11.71
CA ILE A 60 3.50 -0.66 11.24
C ILE A 60 5.02 -0.51 11.40
N GLY A 61 5.52 0.70 11.55
CA GLY A 61 6.95 0.97 11.75
C GLY A 61 7.78 1.00 10.46
N LEU A 62 7.16 0.87 9.30
CA LEU A 62 7.80 0.95 8.00
C LEU A 62 7.67 2.36 7.43
N ASP A 63 8.75 2.91 6.95
CA ASP A 63 8.82 4.19 6.24
C ASP A 63 8.77 3.99 4.72
N ASP A 64 8.68 5.08 3.99
CA ASP A 64 8.66 5.12 2.51
C ASP A 64 7.63 4.15 1.91
N LEU A 65 6.37 4.22 2.41
CA LEU A 65 5.28 3.39 1.93
C LEU A 65 4.54 4.09 0.79
N GLU A 66 4.65 3.56 -0.42
CA GLU A 66 4.09 4.16 -1.64
C GLU A 66 2.85 3.43 -2.16
N GLY A 67 2.94 2.14 -2.38
CA GLY A 67 1.85 1.34 -2.92
C GLY A 67 1.18 0.46 -1.88
N ILE A 68 -0.12 0.21 -2.06
CA ILE A 68 -0.89 -0.73 -1.23
C ILE A 68 -1.90 -1.49 -2.07
N ALA A 69 -2.02 -2.79 -1.83
CA ALA A 69 -3.04 -3.64 -2.45
C ALA A 69 -3.60 -4.65 -1.45
N PHE A 70 -4.87 -4.99 -1.61
CA PHE A 70 -5.54 -6.02 -0.82
C PHE A 70 -5.36 -7.40 -1.47
N ARG A 71 -5.09 -8.43 -0.67
CA ARG A 71 -5.15 -9.83 -1.14
C ARG A 71 -6.57 -10.35 -1.09
N SER A 72 -6.83 -11.39 -1.88
CA SER A 72 -8.18 -11.96 -2.08
C SER A 72 -8.80 -12.58 -0.81
N ASP A 73 -8.00 -12.95 0.18
CA ASP A 73 -8.46 -13.56 1.42
C ASP A 73 -8.85 -12.57 2.53
N ASP A 74 -8.79 -11.25 2.23
CA ASP A 74 -9.11 -10.14 3.15
C ASP A 74 -8.34 -10.12 4.48
N SER A 75 -7.31 -10.94 4.62
CA SER A 75 -6.50 -11.01 5.84
C SER A 75 -5.15 -10.31 5.70
N GLU A 76 -4.74 -10.01 4.48
CA GLU A 76 -3.42 -9.47 4.17
C GLU A 76 -3.47 -8.24 3.25
N LEU A 77 -2.58 -7.30 3.55
CA LEU A 77 -2.22 -6.20 2.65
C LEU A 77 -0.82 -6.44 2.10
N LEU A 78 -0.63 -6.12 0.84
CA LEU A 78 0.68 -5.95 0.25
C LEU A 78 1.00 -4.46 0.22
N VAL A 79 2.13 -4.07 0.76
CA VAL A 79 2.62 -2.68 0.69
C VAL A 79 3.98 -2.64 0.01
N VAL A 80 4.21 -1.58 -0.73
CA VAL A 80 5.49 -1.31 -1.36
C VAL A 80 6.26 -0.37 -0.45
N GLN A 81 7.50 -0.74 -0.14
CA GLN A 81 8.45 0.12 0.55
C GLN A 81 9.53 0.55 -0.45
N GLU A 82 9.52 1.83 -0.82
CA GLU A 82 10.42 2.38 -1.83
C GLU A 82 11.87 2.30 -1.39
N GLY A 83 12.19 2.80 -0.18
CA GLY A 83 13.56 2.87 0.32
C GLY A 83 14.32 1.55 0.42
N SER A 84 13.62 0.41 0.26
CA SER A 84 14.22 -0.93 0.22
C SER A 84 13.87 -1.72 -1.04
N ASN A 85 13.15 -1.10 -1.99
CA ASN A 85 12.61 -1.79 -3.17
C ASN A 85 11.98 -3.15 -2.82
N SER A 86 11.07 -3.17 -1.84
CA SER A 86 10.51 -4.41 -1.30
C SER A 86 8.99 -4.41 -1.33
N VAL A 87 8.41 -5.58 -1.59
CA VAL A 87 7.01 -5.86 -1.29
C VAL A 87 6.93 -6.49 0.09
N VAL A 88 6.13 -5.89 0.97
CA VAL A 88 5.91 -6.34 2.34
C VAL A 88 4.50 -6.86 2.49
N VAL A 89 4.36 -8.07 3.04
CA VAL A 89 3.08 -8.67 3.40
C VAL A 89 2.76 -8.28 4.83
N VAL A 90 1.62 -7.62 5.02
CA VAL A 90 1.12 -7.19 6.34
C VAL A 90 -0.12 -8.01 6.70
N ASP A 91 -0.07 -8.68 7.83
CA ASP A 91 -1.20 -9.41 8.40
C ASP A 91 -2.10 -8.43 9.16
N LEU A 92 -3.35 -8.31 8.75
CA LEU A 92 -4.33 -7.40 9.33
C LEU A 92 -4.83 -7.82 10.72
N ASN A 93 -4.80 -9.12 11.04
CA ASN A 93 -5.24 -9.62 12.34
C ASN A 93 -4.22 -9.29 13.44
N THR A 94 -2.93 -9.45 13.10
CA THR A 94 -1.83 -9.13 14.01
C THR A 94 -1.33 -7.70 13.90
N ARG A 95 -1.67 -7.00 12.80
CA ARG A 95 -1.21 -5.65 12.46
C ARG A 95 0.32 -5.56 12.39
N ARG A 96 0.95 -6.59 11.81
CA ARG A 96 2.41 -6.72 11.73
C ARG A 96 2.86 -7.18 10.36
N GLU A 97 4.11 -6.87 10.04
CA GLU A 97 4.81 -7.50 8.93
C GLU A 97 4.85 -9.02 9.15
N ARG A 98 4.39 -9.77 8.14
CA ARG A 98 4.44 -11.23 8.10
C ARG A 98 5.65 -11.73 7.33
N SER A 99 5.92 -11.10 6.19
CA SER A 99 7.05 -11.44 5.33
C SER A 99 7.40 -10.26 4.42
N ARG A 100 8.56 -10.37 3.82
CA ARG A 100 9.11 -9.36 2.90
C ARG A 100 9.80 -10.05 1.74
N CYS A 101 9.61 -9.49 0.54
CA CYS A 101 10.29 -9.91 -0.66
C CYS A 101 10.98 -8.70 -1.30
N PRO A 102 12.30 -8.58 -1.25
CA PRO A 102 13.01 -7.54 -1.98
C PRO A 102 12.87 -7.79 -3.50
N LEU A 103 12.77 -6.74 -4.27
CA LEU A 103 12.64 -6.81 -5.73
C LEU A 103 13.78 -7.64 -6.35
N SER A 104 15.00 -7.53 -5.79
CA SER A 104 16.19 -8.29 -6.23
C SER A 104 16.08 -9.81 -6.06
N ALA A 105 15.14 -10.29 -5.24
CA ALA A 105 14.89 -11.73 -5.07
C ALA A 105 13.79 -12.26 -6.00
N MET A 106 13.14 -11.39 -6.78
CA MET A 106 12.08 -11.79 -7.71
C MET A 106 12.65 -12.43 -8.98
N THR A 107 11.88 -13.34 -9.56
CA THR A 107 12.24 -14.01 -10.81
C THR A 107 12.44 -12.98 -11.93
N ASN A 108 13.51 -13.13 -12.70
CA ASN A 108 13.89 -12.26 -13.82
C ASN A 108 14.29 -10.81 -13.41
N TYR A 109 14.60 -10.56 -12.14
CA TYR A 109 15.05 -9.24 -11.70
C TYR A 109 16.20 -8.70 -12.53
N ASP A 110 17.18 -9.54 -12.89
CA ASP A 110 18.37 -9.13 -13.67
C ASP A 110 18.02 -8.41 -14.97
N THR A 111 16.86 -8.69 -15.56
CA THR A 111 16.41 -8.05 -16.81
C THR A 111 15.97 -6.60 -16.61
N ILE A 112 15.59 -6.23 -15.40
CA ILE A 112 15.08 -4.91 -15.03
C ILE A 112 15.95 -4.17 -14.00
N ALA A 113 16.96 -4.82 -13.44
CA ALA A 113 17.82 -4.31 -12.37
C ALA A 113 18.37 -2.90 -12.66
N HIS A 114 18.66 -2.59 -13.93
CA HIS A 114 19.19 -1.29 -14.33
C HIS A 114 18.19 -0.12 -14.19
N HIS A 115 16.88 -0.42 -13.97
CA HIS A 115 15.85 0.59 -13.69
C HIS A 115 15.70 0.86 -12.19
N PHE A 116 16.24 0.01 -11.33
CA PHE A 116 16.09 0.07 -9.88
C PHE A 116 17.47 0.18 -9.21
N PRO A 117 17.98 1.41 -9.03
CA PRO A 117 19.27 1.61 -8.36
C PRO A 117 19.21 1.13 -6.90
N ASP A 118 20.35 0.77 -6.35
CA ASP A 118 20.52 0.38 -4.95
C ASP A 118 21.61 1.28 -4.31
N PRO A 119 21.29 2.18 -3.40
CA PRO A 119 19.93 2.47 -2.89
C PRO A 119 19.02 3.14 -3.95
N PRO A 120 17.68 3.03 -3.81
CA PRO A 120 16.74 3.52 -4.82
C PRO A 120 16.75 5.04 -5.04
N ASP A 121 17.17 5.81 -4.05
CA ASP A 121 17.32 7.27 -4.13
C ASP A 121 16.07 7.96 -4.77
N ASN A 122 14.88 7.66 -4.22
CA ASN A 122 13.58 8.14 -4.70
C ASN A 122 13.25 7.74 -6.16
N ASN A 123 13.69 6.55 -6.57
CA ASN A 123 13.40 5.95 -7.88
C ASN A 123 13.05 4.45 -7.73
N GLY A 124 12.41 4.10 -6.64
CA GLY A 124 12.04 2.73 -6.31
C GLY A 124 10.64 2.33 -6.78
N LEU A 125 10.06 1.37 -6.09
CA LEU A 125 8.70 0.88 -6.34
C LEU A 125 7.66 1.88 -5.83
N GLU A 126 6.76 2.32 -6.69
CA GLU A 126 5.72 3.32 -6.39
C GLU A 126 4.32 2.72 -6.23
N GLY A 127 4.04 1.63 -6.91
CA GLY A 127 2.70 1.08 -6.96
C GLY A 127 2.66 -0.43 -7.00
N ILE A 128 1.52 -0.98 -6.57
CA ILE A 128 1.29 -2.42 -6.54
C ILE A 128 -0.18 -2.71 -6.82
N THR A 129 -0.42 -3.82 -7.49
CA THR A 129 -1.76 -4.37 -7.67
C THR A 129 -1.74 -5.89 -7.56
N VAL A 130 -2.86 -6.47 -7.18
CA VAL A 130 -3.02 -7.93 -7.08
C VAL A 130 -4.05 -8.40 -8.10
N ASN A 131 -3.71 -9.46 -8.83
CA ASN A 131 -4.69 -10.18 -9.61
C ASN A 131 -5.48 -11.11 -8.68
N THR A 132 -6.70 -10.70 -8.33
CA THR A 132 -7.55 -11.41 -7.35
C THR A 132 -7.99 -12.82 -7.78
N ARG A 133 -7.72 -13.22 -9.03
CA ARG A 133 -8.04 -14.58 -9.50
C ARG A 133 -6.99 -15.62 -9.14
N ASN A 134 -5.73 -15.21 -8.94
CA ASN A 134 -4.60 -16.11 -8.72
C ASN A 134 -3.56 -15.57 -7.74
N ASP A 135 -3.85 -14.47 -7.06
CA ASP A 135 -2.98 -13.76 -6.10
C ASP A 135 -1.59 -13.37 -6.66
N HIS A 136 -1.47 -13.25 -7.99
CA HIS A 136 -0.25 -12.73 -8.59
C HIS A 136 -0.17 -11.20 -8.42
N VAL A 137 1.02 -10.74 -8.12
CA VAL A 137 1.41 -9.33 -7.95
C VAL A 137 2.11 -8.82 -9.19
#